data_ef8ea6d2e5858285ef4f010d220903b9
#
_entry.id   ef8ea6d2e5858285ef4f010d220903b9
#
_cell.length_a   1.000
_cell.length_b   1.000
_cell.length_c   1.000
_cell.angle_alpha   90.00
_cell.angle_beta   90.00
_cell.angle_gamma   90.00
#
_symmetry.space_group_name_H-M   'P 1'
#
loop_
_entity.id
_entity.type
_entity.pdbx_description
1 polymer ?
#
loop_
_entity_poly.entity_id
_entity_poly.type
_entity_poly.pdbx_seq_one_letter_code
_entity_poly.pdbx_strand_id
1 'polypeptide(L)'
;IKGLPPAVAIEQKTFSRNPRSTVGTTTEIYDYIRLLYGKIGTTICKCGRTIEKSSPSSVTKHLIEHHINEKIYILFSISTKVLDFQEELERLKKLGFFRVYHSINNEILDFEAINQFPKEEFNSIYVLVDRLAISEEEEARTRLSDSIEQAFKVGEGRIYIYNINQNHIFSFSSFYECPYCEIVYQEPDPRLFSFNNPYGACPQCQGFGRTMGIDEELVFPNKSLTLLNGAVHPFRTPAYVKYQSKLLSEATKKHIPVDKPINQFKQEQMDFLWDGSGSYEGINGFFKQLEQTSYKIQNRLMINRYRGYTKCRACGGSRLRTSARRVFVSGKSIPDLIYLPLNELALFFNK
;
A
#
# COMPACT_ATOMS: atom_id res chain seq x y z
N ILE A 1 -10.54 -26.91 -55.10
CA ILE A 1 -11.78 -27.71 -55.11
C ILE A 1 -12.90 -26.72 -55.38
N LYS A 2 -13.52 -26.76 -56.57
CA LYS A 2 -14.68 -25.91 -56.90
C LYS A 2 -15.93 -26.62 -56.38
N GLY A 3 -16.74 -25.93 -55.53
CA GLY A 3 -18.06 -26.42 -55.14
C GLY A 3 -18.24 -26.85 -53.68
N LEU A 4 -17.26 -26.58 -52.79
CA LEU A 4 -17.50 -26.76 -51.34
C LEU A 4 -18.32 -25.58 -50.79
N PRO A 5 -19.46 -25.83 -50.11
CA PRO A 5 -20.18 -24.80 -49.40
C PRO A 5 -19.33 -24.28 -48.25
N PRO A 6 -19.58 -23.05 -47.74
CA PRO A 6 -18.86 -22.52 -46.59
C PRO A 6 -19.03 -23.47 -45.41
N ALA A 7 -17.90 -24.00 -44.91
CA ALA A 7 -17.89 -24.89 -43.76
C ALA A 7 -17.94 -24.02 -42.47
N VAL A 8 -18.91 -24.27 -41.61
CA VAL A 8 -18.98 -23.71 -40.27
C VAL A 8 -18.38 -24.73 -39.32
N ALA A 9 -17.20 -24.45 -38.80
CA ALA A 9 -16.62 -25.23 -37.70
C ALA A 9 -17.19 -24.74 -36.38
N ILE A 10 -17.91 -25.59 -35.66
CA ILE A 10 -18.30 -25.34 -34.28
C ILE A 10 -17.21 -25.94 -33.41
N GLU A 11 -16.32 -25.08 -32.92
CA GLU A 11 -15.33 -25.48 -31.93
C GLU A 11 -15.95 -25.34 -30.52
N GLN A 12 -15.87 -26.40 -29.73
CA GLN A 12 -16.11 -26.29 -28.29
C GLN A 12 -15.01 -25.39 -27.75
N LYS A 13 -15.37 -24.26 -27.07
CA LYS A 13 -14.42 -23.41 -26.39
C LYS A 13 -13.65 -24.26 -25.40
N THR A 14 -12.52 -24.79 -25.79
CA THR A 14 -11.52 -25.30 -24.86
C THR A 14 -11.08 -24.14 -23.99
N PHE A 15 -10.99 -24.37 -22.68
CA PHE A 15 -10.60 -23.35 -21.70
C PHE A 15 -9.45 -22.50 -22.25
N SER A 16 -9.68 -21.21 -22.30
CA SER A 16 -8.70 -20.22 -22.74
C SER A 16 -7.37 -20.48 -22.02
N ARG A 17 -6.29 -20.71 -22.76
CA ARG A 17 -4.93 -20.78 -22.22
C ARG A 17 -4.41 -19.42 -21.74
N ASN A 18 -5.30 -18.44 -21.57
CA ASN A 18 -4.94 -17.13 -21.08
C ASN A 18 -4.55 -17.24 -19.59
N PRO A 19 -3.28 -16.97 -19.24
CA PRO A 19 -2.80 -17.10 -17.87
C PRO A 19 -3.45 -16.12 -16.88
N ARG A 20 -4.22 -15.15 -17.40
CA ARG A 20 -5.01 -14.22 -16.59
C ARG A 20 -6.42 -14.71 -16.31
N SER A 21 -6.92 -15.72 -17.03
CA SER A 21 -8.25 -16.27 -16.82
C SER A 21 -8.36 -16.96 -15.44
N THR A 22 -9.50 -16.76 -14.78
CA THR A 22 -9.86 -17.40 -13.50
C THR A 22 -11.31 -17.83 -13.54
N VAL A 23 -11.74 -18.70 -12.64
CA VAL A 23 -13.16 -19.08 -12.51
C VAL A 23 -14.02 -17.81 -12.38
N GLY A 24 -13.65 -16.89 -11.50
CA GLY A 24 -14.40 -15.65 -11.28
C GLY A 24 -14.54 -14.76 -12.54
N THR A 25 -13.50 -14.71 -13.40
CA THR A 25 -13.58 -13.94 -14.68
C THR A 25 -14.34 -14.68 -15.77
N THR A 26 -14.33 -16.01 -15.75
CA THR A 26 -15.05 -16.81 -16.76
C THR A 26 -16.55 -16.87 -16.45
N THR A 27 -16.92 -16.80 -15.17
CA THR A 27 -18.31 -16.79 -14.69
C THR A 27 -18.87 -15.38 -14.49
N GLU A 28 -18.10 -14.34 -14.81
CA GLU A 28 -18.45 -12.91 -14.63
C GLU A 28 -18.65 -12.49 -13.15
N ILE A 29 -18.58 -13.40 -12.19
CA ILE A 29 -18.71 -13.10 -10.75
C ILE A 29 -17.74 -11.99 -10.32
N TYR A 30 -16.52 -12.00 -10.87
CA TYR A 30 -15.51 -11.00 -10.57
C TYR A 30 -15.92 -9.58 -10.98
N ASP A 31 -16.68 -9.42 -12.05
CA ASP A 31 -17.13 -8.10 -12.51
C ASP A 31 -18.18 -7.50 -11.59
N TYR A 32 -19.07 -8.33 -11.01
CA TYR A 32 -20.00 -7.89 -9.97
C TYR A 32 -19.26 -7.50 -8.68
N ILE A 33 -18.26 -8.27 -8.27
CA ILE A 33 -17.43 -7.92 -7.10
C ILE A 33 -16.72 -6.57 -7.32
N ARG A 34 -16.14 -6.34 -8.51
CA ARG A 34 -15.50 -5.07 -8.84
C ARG A 34 -16.46 -3.89 -8.78
N LEU A 35 -17.67 -4.07 -9.30
CA LEU A 35 -18.72 -3.04 -9.26
C LEU A 35 -19.11 -2.73 -7.82
N LEU A 36 -19.34 -3.74 -7.00
CA LEU A 36 -19.68 -3.59 -5.59
C LEU A 36 -18.59 -2.81 -4.83
N TYR A 37 -17.34 -3.23 -4.95
CA TYR A 37 -16.21 -2.55 -4.28
C TYR A 37 -15.97 -1.13 -4.81
N GLY A 38 -16.27 -0.87 -6.06
CA GLY A 38 -16.22 0.48 -6.64
C GLY A 38 -17.34 1.40 -6.18
N LYS A 39 -18.46 0.86 -5.66
CA LYS A 39 -19.62 1.64 -5.24
C LYS A 39 -19.69 1.86 -3.73
N ILE A 40 -19.43 0.81 -2.96
CA ILE A 40 -19.58 0.85 -1.49
C ILE A 40 -18.29 0.50 -0.73
N GLY A 41 -17.20 0.28 -1.45
CA GLY A 41 -15.94 -0.07 -0.83
C GLY A 41 -15.31 1.09 -0.06
N THR A 42 -14.88 0.83 1.16
CA THR A 42 -14.20 1.79 2.03
C THR A 42 -12.70 1.56 2.00
N THR A 43 -11.93 2.59 1.67
CA THR A 43 -10.46 2.50 1.70
C THR A 43 -9.96 2.68 3.13
N ILE A 44 -9.10 1.76 3.57
CA ILE A 44 -8.46 1.82 4.90
C ILE A 44 -6.96 2.01 4.73
N CYS A 45 -6.42 3.06 5.35
CA CYS A 45 -4.99 3.34 5.37
C CYS A 45 -4.20 2.24 6.08
N LYS A 46 -2.89 2.18 5.84
CA LYS A 46 -1.99 1.28 6.59
C LYS A 46 -2.03 1.52 8.12
N CYS A 47 -2.38 2.73 8.57
CA CYS A 47 -2.53 3.06 9.98
C CYS A 47 -3.91 2.67 10.57
N GLY A 48 -4.80 2.06 9.77
CA GLY A 48 -6.14 1.62 10.19
C GLY A 48 -7.25 2.66 10.03
N ARG A 49 -6.95 3.91 9.64
CA ARG A 49 -7.97 4.95 9.47
C ARG A 49 -8.67 4.82 8.12
N THR A 50 -9.95 5.14 8.10
CA THR A 50 -10.75 5.29 6.88
C THR A 50 -10.28 6.50 6.08
N ILE A 51 -10.27 6.36 4.76
CA ILE A 51 -9.90 7.42 3.81
C ILE A 51 -11.16 7.94 3.15
N GLU A 52 -11.40 9.23 3.34
CA GLU A 52 -12.52 9.95 2.76
C GLU A 52 -12.04 11.34 2.31
N LYS A 53 -12.67 11.87 1.27
CA LYS A 53 -12.48 13.27 0.89
C LYS A 53 -13.29 14.14 1.81
N SER A 54 -12.66 15.16 2.33
CA SER A 54 -13.34 16.19 3.11
C SER A 54 -13.72 17.38 2.22
N SER A 55 -14.90 17.91 2.43
CA SER A 55 -15.36 19.18 1.85
C SER A 55 -15.64 20.17 2.98
N PRO A 56 -15.68 21.48 2.71
CA PRO A 56 -16.05 22.46 3.73
C PRO A 56 -17.36 22.10 4.42
N SER A 57 -18.38 21.71 3.66
CA SER A 57 -19.69 21.31 4.19
C SER A 57 -19.63 20.02 5.04
N SER A 58 -18.84 19.01 4.64
CA SER A 58 -18.72 17.78 5.42
C SER A 58 -17.97 18.00 6.73
N VAL A 59 -16.92 18.83 6.73
CA VAL A 59 -16.19 19.20 7.95
C VAL A 59 -17.06 20.04 8.89
N THR A 60 -17.75 21.06 8.36
CA THR A 60 -18.69 21.88 9.15
C THR A 60 -19.75 21.01 9.82
N LYS A 61 -20.37 20.10 9.06
CA LYS A 61 -21.37 19.16 9.60
C LYS A 61 -20.77 18.29 10.70
N HIS A 62 -19.60 17.69 10.46
CA HIS A 62 -18.90 16.84 11.44
C HIS A 62 -18.62 17.59 12.74
N LEU A 63 -18.13 18.84 12.66
CA LEU A 63 -17.82 19.65 13.83
C LEU A 63 -19.09 20.01 14.63
N ILE A 64 -20.18 20.36 13.96
CA ILE A 64 -21.45 20.66 14.63
C ILE A 64 -22.04 19.40 15.30
N GLU A 65 -21.99 18.24 14.65
CA GLU A 65 -22.54 17.00 15.20
C GLU A 65 -21.79 16.46 16.41
N HIS A 66 -20.45 16.68 16.49
CA HIS A 66 -19.62 16.00 17.48
C HIS A 66 -18.92 16.94 18.47
N HIS A 67 -18.83 18.25 18.20
CA HIS A 67 -17.99 19.19 18.94
C HIS A 67 -18.71 20.51 19.30
N ILE A 68 -20.04 20.47 19.43
CA ILE A 68 -20.83 21.64 19.76
C ILE A 68 -20.39 22.26 21.08
N ASN A 69 -20.39 23.61 21.18
CA ASN A 69 -19.93 24.43 22.31
C ASN A 69 -18.41 24.30 22.61
N GLU A 70 -17.64 23.58 21.83
CA GLU A 70 -16.20 23.53 21.96
C GLU A 70 -15.52 24.70 21.24
N LYS A 71 -14.37 25.12 21.76
CA LYS A 71 -13.54 26.17 21.15
C LYS A 71 -12.48 25.55 20.27
N ILE A 72 -12.39 26.06 19.04
CA ILE A 72 -11.46 25.55 18.03
C ILE A 72 -10.61 26.64 17.40
N TYR A 73 -9.44 26.22 16.88
CA TYR A 73 -8.66 26.98 15.91
C TYR A 73 -8.74 26.26 14.56
N ILE A 74 -8.99 27.04 13.49
CA ILE A 74 -8.94 26.58 12.11
C ILE A 74 -7.57 26.94 11.58
N LEU A 75 -6.83 25.95 11.10
CA LEU A 75 -5.43 26.01 10.81
C LEU A 75 -5.12 25.40 9.43
N PHE A 76 -4.02 25.82 8.81
CA PHE A 76 -3.39 25.09 7.71
C PHE A 76 -1.86 25.10 7.86
N SER A 77 -1.17 24.13 7.26
CA SER A 77 0.29 24.06 7.29
C SER A 77 0.91 25.01 6.27
N ILE A 78 2.04 25.61 6.61
CA ILE A 78 2.84 26.38 5.65
C ILE A 78 3.46 25.38 4.66
N SER A 79 3.38 25.66 3.36
CA SER A 79 3.96 24.79 2.34
C SER A 79 5.48 24.74 2.46
N THR A 80 6.02 23.55 2.78
CA THR A 80 7.47 23.32 2.84
C THR A 80 8.11 23.17 1.45
N LYS A 81 7.30 23.20 0.39
CA LYS A 81 7.75 23.06 -1.00
C LYS A 81 8.24 24.36 -1.60
N VAL A 82 8.00 25.48 -0.91
CA VAL A 82 8.45 26.81 -1.36
C VAL A 82 9.94 26.94 -1.08
N LEU A 83 10.70 27.32 -2.09
CA LEU A 83 12.17 27.51 -2.02
C LEU A 83 12.58 28.61 -1.05
N ASP A 84 11.71 29.60 -0.81
CA ASP A 84 11.91 30.70 0.13
C ASP A 84 10.74 30.82 1.10
N PHE A 85 10.99 30.46 2.35
CA PHE A 85 9.99 30.54 3.42
C PHE A 85 9.55 31.99 3.70
N GLN A 86 10.45 32.97 3.54
CA GLN A 86 10.12 34.36 3.78
C GLN A 86 9.17 34.90 2.69
N GLU A 87 9.36 34.49 1.45
CA GLU A 87 8.46 34.84 0.36
C GLU A 87 7.05 34.32 0.60
N GLU A 88 6.94 33.09 1.13
CA GLU A 88 5.64 32.50 1.49
C GLU A 88 4.96 33.26 2.64
N LEU A 89 5.70 33.67 3.66
CA LEU A 89 5.15 34.50 4.73
C LEU A 89 4.64 35.84 4.22
N GLU A 90 5.39 36.51 3.31
CA GLU A 90 4.95 37.76 2.70
C GLU A 90 3.68 37.55 1.82
N ARG A 91 3.58 36.44 1.12
CA ARG A 91 2.38 36.07 0.38
C ARG A 91 1.17 35.89 1.32
N LEU A 92 1.36 35.21 2.43
CA LEU A 92 0.31 34.99 3.43
C LEU A 92 -0.12 36.29 4.12
N LYS A 93 0.81 37.21 4.41
CA LYS A 93 0.50 38.57 4.91
C LYS A 93 -0.40 39.33 3.94
N LYS A 94 -0.11 39.29 2.63
CA LYS A 94 -0.94 39.93 1.60
C LYS A 94 -2.35 39.34 1.51
N LEU A 95 -2.53 38.05 1.93
CA LEU A 95 -3.83 37.41 2.01
C LEU A 95 -4.56 37.66 3.34
N GLY A 96 -3.94 38.43 4.26
CA GLY A 96 -4.54 38.85 5.52
C GLY A 96 -4.25 37.92 6.72
N PHE A 97 -3.30 37.01 6.58
CA PHE A 97 -2.87 36.14 7.69
C PHE A 97 -1.65 36.77 8.38
N PHE A 98 -1.67 36.83 9.71
CA PHE A 98 -0.61 37.43 10.52
C PHE A 98 -0.17 36.58 11.69
N ARG A 99 -0.89 35.51 11.99
CA ARG A 99 -0.68 34.68 13.18
C ARG A 99 -0.50 33.22 12.85
N VAL A 100 0.30 32.58 13.67
CA VAL A 100 0.51 31.12 13.64
C VAL A 100 0.19 30.53 15.00
N TYR A 101 -0.12 29.25 14.97
CA TYR A 101 -0.21 28.39 16.14
C TYR A 101 0.97 27.44 16.16
N HIS A 102 1.74 27.45 17.24
CA HIS A 102 2.84 26.52 17.49
C HIS A 102 2.35 25.35 18.35
N SER A 103 2.27 24.16 17.74
CA SER A 103 1.62 22.99 18.37
C SER A 103 2.42 22.37 19.51
N ILE A 104 3.74 22.60 19.60
CA ILE A 104 4.58 22.09 20.69
C ILE A 104 4.31 22.90 21.97
N ASN A 105 4.28 24.23 21.86
CA ASN A 105 4.11 25.13 23.02
C ASN A 105 2.63 25.46 23.29
N ASN A 106 1.72 25.09 22.38
CA ASN A 106 0.30 25.47 22.45
C ASN A 106 0.06 26.98 22.48
N GLU A 107 0.85 27.75 21.71
CA GLU A 107 0.81 29.21 21.71
C GLU A 107 0.43 29.77 20.34
N ILE A 108 -0.22 30.93 20.36
CA ILE A 108 -0.46 31.72 19.16
C ILE A 108 0.58 32.84 19.12
N LEU A 109 1.27 32.96 18.00
CA LEU A 109 2.36 33.89 17.79
C LEU A 109 2.12 34.71 16.51
N ASP A 110 2.71 35.89 16.45
CA ASP A 110 2.75 36.67 15.21
C ASP A 110 3.84 36.11 14.25
N PHE A 111 3.71 36.38 12.97
CA PHE A 111 4.65 35.86 11.95
C PHE A 111 6.11 36.28 12.21
N GLU A 112 6.34 37.42 12.84
CA GLU A 112 7.69 37.87 13.21
C GLU A 112 8.40 36.94 14.19
N ALA A 113 7.65 36.26 15.06
CA ALA A 113 8.20 35.35 16.04
C ALA A 113 8.67 34.01 15.42
N ILE A 114 8.26 33.68 14.20
CA ILE A 114 8.62 32.40 13.54
C ILE A 114 10.14 32.28 13.35
N ASN A 115 10.82 33.39 13.07
CA ASN A 115 12.27 33.42 12.83
C ASN A 115 13.09 33.01 14.09
N GLN A 116 12.47 32.91 15.27
CA GLN A 116 13.11 32.50 16.51
C GLN A 116 13.16 30.97 16.64
N PHE A 117 12.41 30.21 15.81
CA PHE A 117 12.35 28.78 15.88
C PHE A 117 13.34 28.10 14.92
N PRO A 118 13.93 26.97 15.32
CA PRO A 118 14.74 26.16 14.43
C PRO A 118 13.90 25.60 13.28
N LYS A 119 14.53 25.38 12.11
CA LYS A 119 13.83 24.89 10.91
C LYS A 119 13.16 23.54 11.11
N GLU A 120 13.68 22.72 12.03
CA GLU A 120 13.14 21.42 12.38
C GLU A 120 11.73 21.51 13.01
N GLU A 121 11.41 22.64 13.65
CA GLU A 121 10.12 22.89 14.27
C GLU A 121 9.08 23.49 13.32
N PHE A 122 9.44 23.85 12.09
CA PHE A 122 8.50 24.44 11.14
C PHE A 122 7.32 23.53 10.78
N ASN A 123 7.50 22.21 10.88
CA ASN A 123 6.40 21.24 10.73
C ASN A 123 5.36 21.30 11.87
N SER A 124 5.69 21.96 12.96
CA SER A 124 4.81 22.15 14.13
C SER A 124 4.14 23.52 14.15
N ILE A 125 4.38 24.36 13.12
CA ILE A 125 3.84 25.70 12.97
C ILE A 125 2.72 25.68 11.92
N TYR A 126 1.55 26.14 12.33
CA TYR A 126 0.35 26.22 11.49
C TYR A 126 -0.12 27.67 11.38
N VAL A 127 -0.55 28.09 10.20
CA VAL A 127 -1.19 29.41 10.03
C VAL A 127 -2.57 29.37 10.63
N LEU A 128 -2.88 30.37 11.45
CA LEU A 128 -4.18 30.53 12.09
C LEU A 128 -5.13 31.30 11.16
N VAL A 129 -6.21 30.63 10.76
CA VAL A 129 -7.27 31.24 9.93
C VAL A 129 -8.31 31.92 10.81
N ASP A 130 -8.88 31.19 11.76
CA ASP A 130 -9.90 31.72 12.66
C ASP A 130 -9.89 31.01 14.00
N ARG A 131 -10.51 31.68 14.99
CA ARG A 131 -10.75 31.17 16.35
C ARG A 131 -12.22 31.37 16.67
N LEU A 132 -12.94 30.30 16.89
CA LEU A 132 -14.38 30.38 17.16
C LEU A 132 -14.82 29.29 18.13
N ALA A 133 -16.01 29.46 18.68
CA ALA A 133 -16.75 28.42 19.37
C ALA A 133 -17.78 27.84 18.40
N ILE A 134 -17.92 26.52 18.40
CA ILE A 134 -18.88 25.85 17.54
C ILE A 134 -20.27 26.05 18.12
N SER A 135 -21.20 26.56 17.30
CA SER A 135 -22.60 26.81 17.68
C SER A 135 -23.54 26.40 16.56
N GLU A 136 -24.79 26.09 16.91
CA GLU A 136 -25.86 25.80 15.94
C GLU A 136 -26.49 27.07 15.32
N GLU A 137 -26.18 28.24 15.88
CA GLU A 137 -26.67 29.51 15.36
C GLU A 137 -26.22 29.70 13.88
N GLU A 138 -27.14 30.18 13.06
CA GLU A 138 -26.96 30.29 11.63
C GLU A 138 -25.75 31.18 11.24
N GLU A 139 -25.53 32.27 11.95
CA GLU A 139 -24.41 33.18 11.74
C GLU A 139 -23.08 32.50 12.09
N ALA A 140 -23.03 31.79 13.21
CA ALA A 140 -21.81 31.04 13.65
C ALA A 140 -21.51 29.90 12.69
N ARG A 141 -22.52 29.20 12.21
CA ARG A 141 -22.39 28.13 11.21
C ARG A 141 -21.87 28.64 9.88
N THR A 142 -22.39 29.78 9.40
CA THR A 142 -21.90 30.43 8.17
C THR A 142 -20.43 30.81 8.32
N ARG A 143 -20.09 31.51 9.41
CA ARG A 143 -18.68 31.88 9.70
C ARG A 143 -17.76 30.68 9.77
N LEU A 144 -18.19 29.57 10.43
CA LEU A 144 -17.43 28.33 10.51
C LEU A 144 -17.17 27.76 9.11
N SER A 145 -18.20 27.71 8.26
CA SER A 145 -18.11 27.20 6.88
C SER A 145 -17.18 28.05 6.02
N ASP A 146 -17.29 29.37 6.10
CA ASP A 146 -16.46 30.31 5.34
C ASP A 146 -14.99 30.22 5.75
N SER A 147 -14.70 30.13 7.05
CA SER A 147 -13.34 29.98 7.57
C SER A 147 -12.73 28.64 7.15
N ILE A 148 -13.50 27.55 7.14
CA ILE A 148 -13.07 26.23 6.65
C ILE A 148 -12.78 26.29 5.14
N GLU A 149 -13.66 26.93 4.35
CA GLU A 149 -13.46 27.09 2.91
C GLU A 149 -12.20 27.88 2.60
N GLN A 150 -11.99 28.99 3.31
CA GLN A 150 -10.76 29.79 3.20
C GLN A 150 -9.53 28.96 3.54
N ALA A 151 -9.59 28.18 4.63
CA ALA A 151 -8.48 27.31 5.04
C ALA A 151 -8.17 26.26 3.99
N PHE A 152 -9.15 25.59 3.38
CA PHE A 152 -8.96 24.65 2.29
C PHE A 152 -8.34 25.28 1.06
N LYS A 153 -8.79 26.49 0.70
CA LYS A 153 -8.30 27.22 -0.47
C LYS A 153 -6.84 27.62 -0.33
N VAL A 154 -6.45 28.16 0.82
CA VAL A 154 -5.08 28.65 1.05
C VAL A 154 -4.13 27.55 1.48
N GLY A 155 -4.63 26.57 2.25
CA GLY A 155 -3.89 25.40 2.71
C GLY A 155 -3.79 24.26 1.66
N GLU A 156 -3.98 24.59 0.36
CA GLU A 156 -3.82 23.64 -0.75
C GLU A 156 -4.61 22.33 -0.53
N GLY A 157 -5.84 22.44 -0.02
CA GLY A 157 -6.73 21.32 0.19
C GLY A 157 -6.49 20.51 1.47
N ARG A 158 -5.65 20.98 2.39
CA ARG A 158 -5.40 20.37 3.71
C ARG A 158 -5.62 21.38 4.81
N ILE A 159 -6.39 20.98 5.82
CA ILE A 159 -6.68 21.80 6.98
C ILE A 159 -6.52 21.01 8.27
N TYR A 160 -6.32 21.74 9.34
CA TYR A 160 -6.19 21.22 10.70
C TYR A 160 -7.15 21.98 11.62
N ILE A 161 -7.85 21.25 12.48
CA ILE A 161 -8.74 21.83 13.47
C ILE A 161 -8.16 21.48 14.85
N TYR A 162 -7.62 22.45 15.55
CA TYR A 162 -7.20 22.26 16.93
C TYR A 162 -8.38 22.50 17.87
N ASN A 163 -8.76 21.47 18.58
CA ASN A 163 -9.78 21.54 19.61
C ASN A 163 -9.10 21.85 20.96
N ILE A 164 -9.40 23.03 21.50
CA ILE A 164 -8.77 23.53 22.73
C ILE A 164 -9.22 22.69 23.94
N ASN A 165 -10.49 22.28 23.97
CA ASN A 165 -11.07 21.55 25.09
C ASN A 165 -10.48 20.13 25.21
N GLN A 166 -10.19 19.50 24.07
CA GLN A 166 -9.65 18.14 24.00
C GLN A 166 -8.13 18.10 23.86
N ASN A 167 -7.47 19.25 23.65
CA ASN A 167 -6.04 19.36 23.33
C ASN A 167 -5.64 18.41 22.17
N HIS A 168 -6.44 18.41 21.12
CA HIS A 168 -6.28 17.49 19.99
C HIS A 168 -6.41 18.21 18.64
N ILE A 169 -5.57 17.79 17.66
CA ILE A 169 -5.63 18.27 16.28
C ILE A 169 -6.29 17.22 15.41
N PHE A 170 -7.39 17.60 14.79
CA PHE A 170 -8.04 16.85 13.70
C PHE A 170 -7.48 17.32 12.37
N SER A 171 -7.26 16.39 11.45
CA SER A 171 -6.71 16.68 10.13
C SER A 171 -7.72 16.26 9.06
N PHE A 172 -8.01 17.17 8.13
CA PHE A 172 -8.94 16.96 7.03
C PHE A 172 -8.27 17.27 5.69
N SER A 173 -8.62 16.52 4.65
CA SER A 173 -8.06 16.71 3.30
C SER A 173 -9.16 16.63 2.24
N SER A 174 -9.09 17.50 1.24
CA SER A 174 -9.93 17.43 0.04
C SER A 174 -9.44 16.37 -0.95
N PHE A 175 -8.25 15.81 -0.73
CA PHE A 175 -7.70 14.73 -1.53
C PHE A 175 -8.09 13.37 -0.94
N TYR A 176 -8.07 12.34 -1.79
CA TYR A 176 -8.28 10.97 -1.34
C TYR A 176 -7.00 10.40 -0.74
N GLU A 177 -6.65 10.88 0.44
CA GLU A 177 -5.41 10.57 1.15
C GLU A 177 -5.62 10.37 2.65
N CYS A 178 -4.65 9.76 3.30
CA CYS A 178 -4.62 9.73 4.75
C CYS A 178 -3.97 11.03 5.26
N PRO A 179 -4.70 11.90 5.95
CA PRO A 179 -4.16 13.16 6.41
C PRO A 179 -3.07 13.03 7.50
N TYR A 180 -2.95 11.83 8.12
CA TYR A 180 -1.94 11.56 9.15
C TYR A 180 -0.68 10.87 8.61
N CYS A 181 -0.82 10.05 7.55
CA CYS A 181 0.30 9.34 6.94
C CYS A 181 0.77 9.99 5.64
N GLU A 182 0.04 10.99 5.15
CA GLU A 182 0.24 11.70 3.87
C GLU A 182 0.29 10.75 2.65
N ILE A 183 -0.32 9.57 2.80
CA ILE A 183 -0.36 8.59 1.73
C ILE A 183 -1.59 8.85 0.88
N VAL A 184 -1.35 9.15 -0.39
CA VAL A 184 -2.39 9.32 -1.41
C VAL A 184 -2.86 7.94 -1.88
N TYR A 185 -4.17 7.75 -1.91
CA TYR A 185 -4.83 6.55 -2.41
C TYR A 185 -5.58 6.88 -3.71
N GLN A 186 -5.88 5.84 -4.46
CA GLN A 186 -6.80 5.96 -5.58
C GLN A 186 -8.23 5.76 -5.08
N GLU A 187 -9.12 6.64 -5.52
CA GLU A 187 -10.54 6.53 -5.21
C GLU A 187 -11.11 5.22 -5.75
N PRO A 188 -11.95 4.51 -4.98
CA PRO A 188 -12.56 3.27 -5.43
C PRO A 188 -13.37 3.48 -6.72
N ASP A 189 -12.97 2.79 -7.75
CA ASP A 189 -13.62 2.75 -9.07
C ASP A 189 -13.51 1.30 -9.58
N PRO A 190 -14.50 0.75 -10.27
CA PRO A 190 -14.44 -0.63 -10.77
C PRO A 190 -13.17 -0.96 -11.59
N ARG A 191 -12.55 0.03 -12.25
CA ARG A 191 -11.28 -0.13 -12.98
C ARG A 191 -10.10 -0.37 -12.05
N LEU A 192 -10.13 0.18 -10.82
CA LEU A 192 -9.11 -0.03 -9.81
C LEU A 192 -8.97 -1.52 -9.42
N PHE A 193 -10.04 -2.27 -9.52
CA PHE A 193 -10.09 -3.69 -9.19
C PHE A 193 -9.88 -4.61 -10.41
N SER A 194 -9.56 -4.06 -11.57
CA SER A 194 -9.28 -4.84 -12.76
C SER A 194 -7.77 -5.14 -12.87
N PHE A 195 -7.40 -6.40 -12.71
CA PHE A 195 -6.02 -6.82 -12.96
C PHE A 195 -5.65 -6.90 -14.44
N ASN A 196 -6.62 -6.77 -15.36
CA ASN A 196 -6.40 -6.67 -16.81
C ASN A 196 -6.19 -5.21 -17.27
N ASN A 197 -6.40 -4.23 -16.39
CA ASN A 197 -6.21 -2.81 -16.65
C ASN A 197 -4.97 -2.32 -15.90
N PRO A 198 -4.05 -1.56 -16.53
CA PRO A 198 -2.89 -0.98 -15.86
C PRO A 198 -3.23 -0.14 -14.62
N TYR A 199 -4.43 0.46 -14.57
CA TYR A 199 -4.92 1.24 -13.43
C TYR A 199 -5.11 0.40 -12.17
N GLY A 200 -5.52 -0.88 -12.29
CA GLY A 200 -5.77 -1.79 -11.17
C GLY A 200 -4.70 -2.86 -10.99
N ALA A 201 -3.96 -3.19 -12.04
CA ALA A 201 -2.97 -4.26 -12.03
C ALA A 201 -1.80 -3.95 -11.09
N CYS A 202 -1.26 -4.98 -10.45
CA CYS A 202 0.00 -4.89 -9.75
C CYS A 202 1.13 -4.49 -10.70
N PRO A 203 1.89 -3.41 -10.44
CA PRO A 203 2.91 -2.93 -11.36
C PRO A 203 4.06 -3.93 -11.56
N GLN A 204 4.36 -4.78 -10.56
CA GLN A 204 5.45 -5.75 -10.66
C GLN A 204 5.09 -6.94 -11.56
N CYS A 205 3.91 -7.53 -11.42
CA CYS A 205 3.50 -8.69 -12.21
C CYS A 205 2.51 -8.36 -13.33
N GLN A 206 2.16 -7.09 -13.51
CA GLN A 206 1.24 -6.61 -14.55
C GLN A 206 -0.08 -7.40 -14.62
N GLY A 207 -0.62 -7.81 -13.48
CA GLY A 207 -1.88 -8.55 -13.39
C GLY A 207 -1.77 -10.07 -13.57
N PHE A 208 -0.56 -10.63 -13.76
CA PHE A 208 -0.39 -12.09 -13.87
C PHE A 208 -0.43 -12.81 -12.52
N GLY A 209 -0.15 -12.12 -11.41
CA GLY A 209 -0.09 -12.70 -10.07
C GLY A 209 1.17 -13.53 -9.80
N ARG A 210 1.99 -13.73 -10.83
CA ARG A 210 3.26 -14.46 -10.80
C ARG A 210 4.33 -13.65 -11.49
N THR A 211 5.57 -13.87 -11.10
CA THR A 211 6.76 -13.29 -11.73
C THR A 211 7.74 -14.42 -12.02
N MET A 212 8.50 -14.26 -13.09
CA MET A 212 9.61 -15.17 -13.33
C MET A 212 10.69 -14.91 -12.27
N GLY A 213 11.07 -15.93 -11.57
CA GLY A 213 12.07 -15.85 -10.48
C GLY A 213 12.63 -17.23 -10.16
N ILE A 214 13.35 -17.33 -9.07
CA ILE A 214 13.83 -18.63 -8.57
C ILE A 214 12.66 -19.31 -7.84
N ASP A 215 12.34 -20.52 -8.29
CA ASP A 215 11.22 -21.29 -7.78
C ASP A 215 11.60 -22.04 -6.51
N GLU A 216 10.87 -21.78 -5.42
CA GLU A 216 11.10 -22.42 -4.13
C GLU A 216 10.97 -23.94 -4.21
N GLU A 217 10.00 -24.45 -4.98
CA GLU A 217 9.78 -25.91 -5.09
C GLU A 217 10.92 -26.61 -5.84
N LEU A 218 11.56 -25.89 -6.78
CA LEU A 218 12.77 -26.40 -7.45
C LEU A 218 14.01 -26.31 -6.57
N VAL A 219 14.08 -25.30 -5.70
CA VAL A 219 15.19 -25.14 -4.73
C VAL A 219 15.08 -26.16 -3.60
N PHE A 220 13.85 -26.42 -3.10
CA PHE A 220 13.55 -27.37 -2.05
C PHE A 220 12.60 -28.47 -2.55
N PRO A 221 13.04 -29.34 -3.48
CA PRO A 221 12.16 -30.36 -4.09
C PRO A 221 11.66 -31.41 -3.07
N ASN A 222 12.38 -31.57 -1.98
CA ASN A 222 11.98 -32.42 -0.87
C ASN A 222 12.14 -31.65 0.46
N LYS A 223 11.03 -31.08 0.93
CA LYS A 223 10.99 -30.32 2.19
C LYS A 223 11.10 -31.18 3.45
N SER A 224 11.11 -32.51 3.33
CA SER A 224 11.39 -33.42 4.45
C SER A 224 12.89 -33.56 4.75
N LEU A 225 13.76 -33.04 3.90
CA LEU A 225 15.19 -33.04 4.13
C LEU A 225 15.60 -31.94 5.09
N THR A 226 16.70 -32.19 5.81
CA THR A 226 17.36 -31.24 6.70
C THR A 226 18.43 -30.47 5.95
N LEU A 227 18.90 -29.36 6.51
CA LEU A 227 20.04 -28.63 5.92
C LEU A 227 21.30 -29.50 5.86
N LEU A 228 21.55 -30.33 6.89
CA LEU A 228 22.65 -31.30 6.89
C LEU A 228 22.56 -32.30 5.73
N ASN A 229 21.34 -32.74 5.41
CA ASN A 229 21.09 -33.68 4.31
C ASN A 229 20.95 -32.98 2.95
N GLY A 230 21.36 -31.70 2.86
CA GLY A 230 21.37 -30.94 1.62
C GLY A 230 19.95 -30.60 1.12
N ALA A 231 19.10 -30.09 1.96
CA ALA A 231 17.75 -29.63 1.57
C ALA A 231 17.79 -28.60 0.44
N VAL A 232 18.82 -27.75 0.40
CA VAL A 232 19.04 -26.74 -0.66
C VAL A 232 19.62 -27.43 -1.90
N HIS A 233 18.78 -27.84 -2.83
CA HIS A 233 19.16 -28.64 -3.99
C HIS A 233 20.25 -28.00 -4.86
N PRO A 234 20.29 -26.68 -5.15
CA PRO A 234 21.37 -26.04 -5.90
C PRO A 234 22.77 -26.31 -5.32
N PHE A 235 22.89 -26.37 -4.00
CA PHE A 235 24.18 -26.52 -3.30
C PHE A 235 24.74 -27.94 -3.27
N ARG A 236 23.95 -28.94 -3.72
CA ARG A 236 24.42 -30.34 -3.86
C ARG A 236 25.40 -30.52 -5.02
N THR A 237 25.41 -29.60 -5.97
CA THR A 237 26.33 -29.66 -7.12
C THR A 237 27.74 -29.44 -6.64
N PRO A 238 28.73 -30.29 -7.02
CA PRO A 238 30.12 -30.20 -6.55
C PRO A 238 30.74 -28.81 -6.67
N ALA A 239 30.42 -28.08 -7.75
CA ALA A 239 30.90 -26.71 -7.97
C ALA A 239 30.40 -25.70 -6.90
N TYR A 240 29.33 -26.01 -6.18
CA TYR A 240 28.66 -25.09 -5.25
C TYR A 240 28.65 -25.59 -3.78
N VAL A 241 29.32 -26.67 -3.46
CA VAL A 241 29.45 -27.23 -2.08
C VAL A 241 29.92 -26.18 -1.08
N LYS A 242 30.76 -25.24 -1.50
CA LYS A 242 31.20 -24.12 -0.64
C LYS A 242 30.07 -23.28 -0.08
N TYR A 243 28.93 -23.15 -0.81
CA TYR A 243 27.75 -22.44 -0.33
C TYR A 243 27.00 -23.23 0.74
N GLN A 244 26.97 -24.58 0.62
CA GLN A 244 26.45 -25.46 1.66
C GLN A 244 27.22 -25.33 2.97
N SER A 245 28.56 -25.29 2.90
CA SER A 245 29.41 -25.12 4.07
C SER A 245 29.21 -23.76 4.75
N LYS A 246 29.10 -22.68 3.96
CA LYS A 246 28.80 -21.35 4.48
C LYS A 246 27.42 -21.30 5.15
N LEU A 247 26.40 -21.88 4.51
CA LEU A 247 25.05 -21.99 5.04
C LEU A 247 25.04 -22.66 6.41
N LEU A 248 25.66 -23.85 6.54
CA LEU A 248 25.70 -24.61 7.79
C LEU A 248 26.44 -23.85 8.89
N SER A 249 27.60 -23.23 8.57
CA SER A 249 28.36 -22.41 9.52
C SER A 249 27.54 -21.23 10.06
N GLU A 250 26.91 -20.46 9.19
CA GLU A 250 26.13 -19.30 9.62
C GLU A 250 24.80 -19.69 10.30
N ALA A 251 24.15 -20.78 9.86
CA ALA A 251 22.95 -21.32 10.51
C ALA A 251 23.24 -21.70 11.97
N THR A 252 24.38 -22.37 12.24
CA THR A 252 24.80 -22.72 13.60
C THR A 252 25.04 -21.48 14.46
N LYS A 253 25.70 -20.45 13.94
CA LYS A 253 25.93 -19.18 14.66
C LYS A 253 24.63 -18.45 15.01
N LYS A 254 23.62 -18.57 14.17
CA LYS A 254 22.28 -17.95 14.34
C LYS A 254 21.27 -18.84 15.08
N HIS A 255 21.73 -19.96 15.62
CA HIS A 255 20.86 -20.95 16.29
C HIS A 255 19.72 -21.46 15.41
N ILE A 256 19.92 -21.50 14.10
CA ILE A 256 18.96 -22.08 13.16
C ILE A 256 19.15 -23.60 13.13
N PRO A 257 18.09 -24.39 13.30
CA PRO A 257 18.21 -25.85 13.37
C PRO A 257 18.66 -26.39 12.01
N VAL A 258 19.80 -27.10 12.01
CA VAL A 258 20.36 -27.71 10.79
C VAL A 258 19.90 -29.15 10.60
N ASP A 259 19.37 -29.75 11.65
CA ASP A 259 18.92 -31.14 11.77
C ASP A 259 17.40 -31.32 11.64
N LYS A 260 16.64 -30.25 11.52
CA LYS A 260 15.18 -30.28 11.32
C LYS A 260 14.81 -30.20 9.85
N PRO A 261 13.73 -30.87 9.43
CA PRO A 261 13.18 -30.74 8.08
C PRO A 261 12.73 -29.32 7.75
N ILE A 262 12.91 -28.90 6.48
CA ILE A 262 12.54 -27.54 5.99
C ILE A 262 11.07 -27.23 6.18
N ASN A 263 10.17 -28.23 6.06
CA ASN A 263 8.72 -28.05 6.27
C ASN A 263 8.34 -27.66 7.72
N GLN A 264 9.26 -27.74 8.67
CA GLN A 264 9.08 -27.34 10.07
C GLN A 264 9.71 -25.96 10.36
N PHE A 265 10.27 -25.30 9.36
CA PHE A 265 10.92 -24.00 9.53
C PHE A 265 9.87 -22.90 9.71
N LYS A 266 10.16 -21.99 10.64
CA LYS A 266 9.42 -20.73 10.79
C LYS A 266 9.80 -19.75 9.68
N GLN A 267 8.96 -18.73 9.46
CA GLN A 267 9.20 -17.73 8.41
C GLN A 267 10.58 -17.06 8.52
N GLU A 268 11.00 -16.65 9.72
CA GLU A 268 12.30 -16.05 9.97
C GLU A 268 13.50 -16.95 9.55
N GLN A 269 13.34 -18.26 9.74
CA GLN A 269 14.35 -19.25 9.33
C GLN A 269 14.36 -19.43 7.81
N MET A 270 13.20 -19.39 7.17
CA MET A 270 13.10 -19.37 5.71
C MET A 270 13.68 -18.08 5.12
N ASP A 271 13.40 -16.93 5.72
CA ASP A 271 13.98 -15.64 5.30
C ASP A 271 15.52 -15.68 5.37
N PHE A 272 16.09 -16.27 6.43
CA PHE A 272 17.53 -16.49 6.50
C PHE A 272 18.06 -17.36 5.35
N LEU A 273 17.36 -18.42 4.98
CA LEU A 273 17.78 -19.26 3.85
C LEU A 273 17.80 -18.47 2.54
N TRP A 274 16.82 -17.60 2.34
CA TRP A 274 16.69 -16.82 1.11
C TRP A 274 17.61 -15.61 1.05
N ASP A 275 17.70 -14.83 2.13
CA ASP A 275 18.40 -13.54 2.14
C ASP A 275 19.79 -13.58 2.78
N GLY A 276 20.06 -14.63 3.54
CA GLY A 276 21.37 -14.86 4.15
C GLY A 276 21.65 -13.99 5.37
N SER A 277 22.84 -14.15 5.91
CA SER A 277 23.45 -13.31 6.96
C SER A 277 24.93 -13.64 7.07
N GLY A 278 25.74 -12.65 7.46
CA GLY A 278 27.19 -12.84 7.65
C GLY A 278 27.90 -13.26 6.37
N SER A 279 28.59 -14.38 6.40
CA SER A 279 29.33 -14.91 5.24
C SER A 279 28.45 -15.72 4.27
N TYR A 280 27.21 -16.01 4.64
CA TYR A 280 26.21 -16.66 3.80
C TYR A 280 25.30 -15.62 3.16
N GLU A 281 25.39 -15.44 1.86
CA GLU A 281 24.64 -14.44 1.10
C GLU A 281 23.20 -14.84 0.76
N GLY A 282 22.73 -15.96 1.27
CA GLY A 282 21.42 -16.51 0.97
C GLY A 282 21.32 -17.12 -0.45
N ILE A 283 20.18 -17.78 -0.68
CA ILE A 283 19.86 -18.33 -2.00
C ILE A 283 19.72 -17.21 -3.04
N ASN A 284 19.14 -16.06 -2.64
CA ASN A 284 19.03 -14.89 -3.51
C ASN A 284 20.41 -14.35 -3.91
N GLY A 285 21.34 -14.24 -2.97
CA GLY A 285 22.72 -13.81 -3.24
C GLY A 285 23.46 -14.77 -4.16
N PHE A 286 23.30 -16.08 -3.94
CA PHE A 286 23.88 -17.11 -4.80
C PHE A 286 23.39 -16.95 -6.27
N PHE A 287 22.10 -16.87 -6.51
CA PHE A 287 21.58 -16.72 -7.87
C PHE A 287 21.96 -15.38 -8.48
N LYS A 288 21.99 -14.29 -7.70
CA LYS A 288 22.47 -12.98 -8.16
C LYS A 288 23.93 -13.03 -8.64
N GLN A 289 24.82 -13.76 -7.95
CA GLN A 289 26.19 -13.96 -8.42
C GLN A 289 26.25 -14.77 -9.72
N LEU A 290 25.39 -15.80 -9.86
CA LEU A 290 25.32 -16.55 -11.12
C LEU A 290 24.80 -15.66 -12.28
N GLU A 291 23.87 -14.76 -12.02
CA GLU A 291 23.36 -13.82 -13.03
C GLU A 291 24.43 -12.84 -13.50
N GLN A 292 25.26 -12.33 -12.60
CA GLN A 292 26.42 -11.47 -12.94
C GLN A 292 27.43 -12.18 -13.84
N THR A 293 27.50 -13.50 -13.74
CA THR A 293 28.41 -14.35 -14.52
C THR A 293 27.70 -15.23 -15.54
N SER A 294 26.51 -14.81 -15.98
CA SER A 294 25.64 -15.57 -16.91
C SER A 294 26.20 -15.74 -18.33
N TYR A 295 27.28 -15.05 -18.68
CA TYR A 295 28.05 -15.31 -19.89
C TYR A 295 28.68 -16.72 -19.89
N LYS A 296 28.90 -17.34 -18.72
CA LYS A 296 29.30 -18.74 -18.60
C LYS A 296 28.08 -19.64 -18.80
N ILE A 297 28.15 -20.54 -19.78
CA ILE A 297 27.07 -21.45 -20.14
C ILE A 297 26.55 -22.24 -18.92
N GLN A 298 27.46 -22.73 -18.08
CA GLN A 298 27.11 -23.51 -16.88
C GLN A 298 26.23 -22.72 -15.90
N ASN A 299 26.55 -21.44 -15.68
CA ASN A 299 25.78 -20.57 -14.78
C ASN A 299 24.40 -20.27 -15.36
N ARG A 300 24.31 -20.03 -16.67
CA ARG A 300 23.03 -19.82 -17.36
C ARG A 300 22.13 -21.06 -17.32
N LEU A 301 22.70 -22.26 -17.50
CA LEU A 301 21.95 -23.52 -17.38
C LEU A 301 21.47 -23.73 -15.94
N MET A 302 22.32 -23.41 -14.96
CA MET A 302 21.98 -23.50 -13.53
C MET A 302 20.81 -22.58 -13.17
N ILE A 303 20.86 -21.30 -13.59
CA ILE A 303 19.77 -20.34 -13.37
C ILE A 303 18.49 -20.86 -14.03
N ASN A 304 18.53 -21.29 -15.28
CA ASN A 304 17.36 -21.76 -16.02
C ASN A 304 16.71 -23.01 -15.38
N ARG A 305 17.50 -23.88 -14.75
CA ARG A 305 17.00 -25.07 -14.03
C ARG A 305 16.11 -24.71 -12.86
N TYR A 306 16.38 -23.58 -12.18
CA TYR A 306 15.63 -23.15 -10.99
C TYR A 306 14.71 -21.96 -11.26
N ARG A 307 14.64 -21.46 -12.50
CA ARG A 307 13.65 -20.46 -12.89
C ARG A 307 12.27 -21.08 -13.05
N GLY A 308 11.29 -20.41 -12.44
CA GLY A 308 9.89 -20.78 -12.53
C GLY A 308 9.01 -19.56 -12.37
N TYR A 309 7.70 -19.78 -12.48
CA TYR A 309 6.71 -18.77 -12.19
C TYR A 309 6.38 -18.80 -10.70
N THR A 310 6.97 -17.90 -9.95
CA THR A 310 6.74 -17.75 -8.51
C THR A 310 5.63 -16.76 -8.23
N LYS A 311 4.99 -16.92 -7.08
CA LYS A 311 3.97 -15.97 -6.60
C LYS A 311 4.57 -14.57 -6.50
N CYS A 312 3.93 -13.58 -7.11
CA CYS A 312 4.44 -12.20 -7.07
C CYS A 312 4.52 -11.69 -5.63
N ARG A 313 5.72 -11.34 -5.16
CA ARG A 313 5.94 -10.87 -3.79
C ARG A 313 5.22 -9.56 -3.48
N ALA A 314 5.13 -8.64 -4.45
CA ALA A 314 4.48 -7.34 -4.24
C ALA A 314 2.97 -7.44 -4.01
N CYS A 315 2.27 -8.33 -4.72
CA CYS A 315 0.83 -8.48 -4.59
C CYS A 315 0.38 -9.75 -3.87
N GLY A 316 1.31 -10.62 -3.45
CA GLY A 316 0.98 -11.89 -2.83
C GLY A 316 0.09 -12.79 -3.72
N GLY A 317 0.22 -12.67 -5.06
CA GLY A 317 -0.59 -13.39 -6.03
C GLY A 317 -1.99 -12.80 -6.29
N SER A 318 -2.41 -11.76 -5.59
CA SER A 318 -3.73 -11.11 -5.77
C SER A 318 -3.90 -10.40 -7.11
N ARG A 319 -2.83 -10.19 -7.88
CA ARG A 319 -2.79 -9.51 -9.17
C ARG A 319 -3.06 -7.99 -9.12
N LEU A 320 -3.53 -7.48 -7.98
CA LEU A 320 -3.96 -6.11 -7.78
C LEU A 320 -2.87 -5.25 -7.12
N ARG A 321 -2.88 -3.96 -7.44
CA ARG A 321 -2.02 -2.97 -6.78
C ARG A 321 -2.41 -2.75 -5.31
N THR A 322 -1.54 -2.10 -4.56
CA THR A 322 -1.72 -1.88 -3.12
C THR A 322 -2.98 -1.08 -2.81
N SER A 323 -3.30 -0.03 -3.58
CA SER A 323 -4.52 0.79 -3.36
C SER A 323 -5.79 -0.06 -3.45
N ALA A 324 -5.89 -0.93 -4.47
CA ALA A 324 -7.04 -1.83 -4.64
C ALA A 324 -7.19 -2.83 -3.47
N ARG A 325 -6.07 -3.27 -2.90
CA ARG A 325 -6.06 -4.24 -1.78
C ARG A 325 -6.40 -3.61 -0.42
N ARG A 326 -6.47 -2.28 -0.37
CA ARG A 326 -6.83 -1.52 0.83
C ARG A 326 -8.29 -1.08 0.86
N VAL A 327 -9.08 -1.51 -0.10
CA VAL A 327 -10.53 -1.28 -0.14
C VAL A 327 -11.26 -2.49 0.43
N PHE A 328 -12.18 -2.24 1.35
CA PHE A 328 -12.90 -3.27 2.11
C PHE A 328 -14.40 -3.08 1.98
N VAL A 329 -15.12 -4.21 1.94
CA VAL A 329 -16.58 -4.30 2.10
C VAL A 329 -16.83 -5.33 3.19
N SER A 330 -17.59 -4.97 4.22
CA SER A 330 -17.85 -5.84 5.38
C SER A 330 -16.57 -6.50 5.95
N GLY A 331 -15.47 -5.71 6.04
CA GLY A 331 -14.19 -6.14 6.60
C GLY A 331 -13.37 -7.08 5.72
N LYS A 332 -13.78 -7.36 4.47
CA LYS A 332 -13.04 -8.19 3.51
C LYS A 332 -12.56 -7.35 2.33
N SER A 333 -11.31 -7.56 1.92
CA SER A 333 -10.76 -7.04 0.67
C SER A 333 -11.04 -7.99 -0.50
N ILE A 334 -10.91 -7.51 -1.74
CA ILE A 334 -11.05 -8.41 -2.91
C ILE A 334 -10.09 -9.61 -2.85
N PRO A 335 -8.78 -9.45 -2.51
CA PRO A 335 -7.91 -10.61 -2.29
C PRO A 335 -8.47 -11.66 -1.34
N ASP A 336 -9.13 -11.24 -0.24
CA ASP A 336 -9.69 -12.19 0.72
C ASP A 336 -10.86 -12.98 0.11
N LEU A 337 -11.63 -12.38 -0.80
CA LEU A 337 -12.76 -13.04 -1.45
C LEU A 337 -12.34 -13.97 -2.58
N ILE A 338 -11.36 -13.58 -3.40
CA ILE A 338 -10.97 -14.38 -4.58
C ILE A 338 -10.27 -15.70 -4.24
N TYR A 339 -9.83 -15.87 -3.00
CA TYR A 339 -9.26 -17.13 -2.51
C TYR A 339 -10.29 -18.02 -1.82
N LEU A 340 -11.52 -17.53 -1.61
CA LEU A 340 -12.59 -18.35 -1.01
C LEU A 340 -13.15 -19.34 -2.04
N PRO A 341 -13.49 -20.55 -1.59
CA PRO A 341 -14.35 -21.45 -2.34
C PRO A 341 -15.72 -20.79 -2.63
N LEU A 342 -16.37 -21.16 -3.74
CA LEU A 342 -17.63 -20.52 -4.15
C LEU A 342 -18.76 -20.64 -3.13
N ASN A 343 -18.84 -21.73 -2.38
CA ASN A 343 -19.81 -21.91 -1.31
C ASN A 343 -19.58 -20.92 -0.15
N GLU A 344 -18.33 -20.66 0.22
CA GLU A 344 -18.00 -19.67 1.26
C GLU A 344 -18.21 -18.24 0.77
N LEU A 345 -17.90 -17.97 -0.51
CA LEU A 345 -18.19 -16.70 -1.14
C LEU A 345 -19.71 -16.41 -1.15
N ALA A 346 -20.56 -17.40 -1.45
CA ALA A 346 -22.01 -17.26 -1.39
C ALA A 346 -22.48 -16.95 0.03
N LEU A 347 -21.93 -17.58 1.05
CA LEU A 347 -22.27 -17.26 2.45
C LEU A 347 -21.87 -15.85 2.87
N PHE A 348 -20.80 -15.30 2.31
CA PHE A 348 -20.40 -13.92 2.57
C PHE A 348 -21.44 -12.91 2.05
N PHE A 349 -22.05 -13.17 0.89
CA PHE A 349 -23.05 -12.28 0.30
C PHE A 349 -24.49 -12.49 0.81
N ASN A 350 -24.75 -13.58 1.51
CA ASN A 350 -26.06 -13.86 2.13
C ASN A 350 -26.18 -13.32 3.57
N LYS A 351 -25.15 -12.69 4.10
CA LYS A 351 -25.14 -11.96 5.37
C LYS A 351 -25.45 -10.49 5.19
#